data_5ea8018ec416a7f42da2f5e4dd43e910
#
_entry.id   5ea8018ec416a7f42da2f5e4dd43e910
#
_cell.length_a   1.000
_cell.length_b   1.000
_cell.length_c   1.000
_cell.angle_alpha   90.00
_cell.angle_beta   90.00
_cell.angle_gamma   90.00
#
_symmetry.space_group_name_H-M   'P 1'
#
loop_
_entity.id
_entity.type
_entity.pdbx_description
1 polymer ?
#
loop_
_entity_poly.entity_id
_entity_poly.type
_entity_poly.pdbx_seq_one_letter_code
_entity_poly.pdbx_strand_id
1 'polypeptide(L)'
;MRAAETLNSSRRRALVLTGGAALVAGTLPRVVRAQGEDIVIGGSIPMTGVFAFAGIGINAGIADYVKMVNDAGGIKGRKLRYVPEDTGYKVDVSVAAFKKITSQNKVNLYYGDSTGFAKTINPELDRSGQMLMAGASFASELNNPAKYPNQFLVGPDYTEMFGILLNHIAKEKPGAKVAFVYSDSE
;
A
#
# COMPACT_ATOMS: atom_id res chain seq x y z
N MET A 1 -29.69 86.13 5.05
CA MET A 1 -28.36 85.62 4.80
C MET A 1 -28.03 84.53 5.84
N ARG A 2 -28.37 83.27 5.62
CA ARG A 2 -27.92 82.10 6.38
C ARG A 2 -28.61 80.86 5.76
N ALA A 3 -27.99 80.25 4.76
CA ALA A 3 -28.36 78.91 4.24
C ALA A 3 -27.35 78.47 3.21
N ALA A 4 -26.13 78.09 3.63
CA ALA A 4 -25.16 77.53 2.73
C ALA A 4 -23.98 76.74 3.42
N GLU A 5 -24.20 76.15 4.58
CA GLU A 5 -23.07 75.48 5.26
C GLU A 5 -23.32 74.06 5.83
N THR A 6 -24.44 73.41 5.49
CA THR A 6 -24.75 72.10 6.09
C THR A 6 -24.72 70.90 5.15
N LEU A 7 -24.18 71.00 3.93
CA LEU A 7 -24.22 69.91 2.94
C LEU A 7 -22.88 69.21 2.65
N ASN A 8 -21.81 69.52 3.39
CA ASN A 8 -20.51 69.03 3.05
C ASN A 8 -19.89 68.00 4.06
N SER A 9 -20.55 67.68 5.15
CA SER A 9 -20.05 66.73 6.15
C SER A 9 -20.51 65.29 5.95
N SER A 10 -21.62 65.08 5.24
CA SER A 10 -22.20 63.79 5.05
C SER A 10 -21.54 62.96 3.88
N ARG A 11 -20.93 63.65 2.91
CA ARG A 11 -20.30 63.00 1.77
C ARG A 11 -18.85 62.50 2.03
N ARG A 12 -18.19 63.06 3.05
CA ARG A 12 -16.81 62.63 3.41
C ARG A 12 -16.75 61.39 4.33
N ARG A 13 -17.86 61.03 4.98
CA ARG A 13 -17.93 59.82 5.85
C ARG A 13 -18.32 58.54 5.09
N ALA A 14 -18.83 58.62 3.87
CA ALA A 14 -19.25 57.48 3.06
C ALA A 14 -18.11 56.86 2.26
N LEU A 15 -16.95 57.53 2.14
CA LEU A 15 -15.83 57.05 1.30
C LEU A 15 -14.71 56.34 2.06
N VAL A 16 -14.80 56.22 3.39
CA VAL A 16 -13.75 55.58 4.23
C VAL A 16 -14.14 54.18 4.67
N LEU A 17 -15.39 53.73 4.45
CA LEU A 17 -15.89 52.41 4.89
C LEU A 17 -15.91 51.32 3.79
N THR A 18 -15.53 51.64 2.55
CA THR A 18 -15.51 50.64 1.44
C THR A 18 -14.13 50.16 1.05
N GLY A 19 -13.06 50.60 1.73
CA GLY A 19 -11.68 50.23 1.41
C GLY A 19 -11.09 49.09 2.26
N GLY A 20 -11.79 48.59 3.28
CA GLY A 20 -11.24 47.67 4.28
C GLY A 20 -11.60 46.18 4.14
N ALA A 21 -12.48 45.80 3.21
CA ALA A 21 -13.02 44.43 3.15
C ALA A 21 -12.42 43.52 2.05
N ALA A 22 -11.45 44.03 1.28
CA ALA A 22 -10.96 43.31 0.09
C ALA A 22 -9.63 42.55 0.27
N LEU A 23 -9.02 42.51 1.46
CA LEU A 23 -7.68 41.98 1.66
C LEU A 23 -7.58 40.75 2.59
N VAL A 24 -8.67 40.14 3.00
CA VAL A 24 -8.65 38.90 3.84
C VAL A 24 -9.09 37.63 3.07
N ALA A 25 -9.40 37.75 1.79
CA ALA A 25 -9.83 36.60 0.98
C ALA A 25 -8.67 35.67 0.47
N GLY A 26 -7.43 35.93 0.91
CA GLY A 26 -6.23 35.32 0.30
C GLY A 26 -5.57 34.19 1.07
N THR A 27 -5.97 33.83 2.30
CA THR A 27 -5.24 32.85 3.13
C THR A 27 -6.10 31.78 3.80
N LEU A 28 -7.21 31.41 3.20
CA LEU A 28 -7.84 30.17 3.61
C LEU A 28 -6.91 29.03 3.14
N PRO A 29 -6.47 28.13 4.05
CA PRO A 29 -5.71 26.98 3.62
C PRO A 29 -6.56 26.27 2.57
N ARG A 30 -6.04 26.20 1.34
CA ARG A 30 -6.62 25.32 0.33
C ARG A 30 -6.54 23.94 0.94
N VAL A 31 -7.65 23.41 1.41
CA VAL A 31 -7.80 21.98 1.64
C VAL A 31 -7.56 21.35 0.27
N VAL A 32 -6.35 20.87 0.05
CA VAL A 32 -6.02 20.06 -1.12
C VAL A 32 -6.86 18.80 -0.95
N ARG A 33 -8.05 18.84 -1.52
CA ARG A 33 -8.89 17.65 -1.62
C ARG A 33 -8.10 16.68 -2.47
N ALA A 34 -7.79 15.52 -1.94
CA ALA A 34 -7.16 14.45 -2.69
C ALA A 34 -7.94 14.27 -4.00
N GLN A 35 -7.32 14.63 -5.13
CA GLN A 35 -7.94 14.48 -6.44
C GLN A 35 -7.71 13.04 -6.89
N GLY A 36 -8.74 12.21 -6.75
CA GLY A 36 -8.77 10.84 -7.26
C GLY A 36 -9.24 9.83 -6.23
N GLU A 37 -9.62 8.66 -6.71
CA GLU A 37 -9.96 7.50 -5.89
C GLU A 37 -8.76 7.04 -5.07
N ASP A 38 -9.00 6.46 -3.90
CA ASP A 38 -7.97 5.85 -3.08
C ASP A 38 -7.19 4.77 -3.86
N ILE A 39 -5.93 4.61 -3.51
CA ILE A 39 -5.12 3.49 -3.98
C ILE A 39 -5.39 2.33 -3.02
N VAL A 40 -6.04 1.29 -3.50
CA VAL A 40 -6.44 0.15 -2.66
C VAL A 40 -5.36 -0.91 -2.65
N ILE A 41 -4.97 -1.32 -1.44
CA ILE A 41 -4.07 -2.43 -1.17
C ILE A 41 -4.89 -3.54 -0.50
N GLY A 42 -5.12 -4.64 -1.20
CA GLY A 42 -5.72 -5.85 -0.62
C GLY A 42 -4.66 -6.73 0.03
N GLY A 43 -5.05 -7.60 0.94
CA GLY A 43 -4.11 -8.53 1.56
C GLY A 43 -4.74 -9.79 2.12
N SER A 44 -4.19 -10.94 1.72
CA SER A 44 -4.36 -12.22 2.42
C SER A 44 -3.27 -12.30 3.48
N ILE A 45 -3.62 -12.28 4.75
CA ILE A 45 -2.66 -12.19 5.85
C ILE A 45 -2.94 -13.32 6.85
N PRO A 46 -1.96 -14.17 7.19
CA PRO A 46 -2.16 -15.26 8.13
C PRO A 46 -2.08 -14.74 9.58
N MET A 47 -3.10 -14.00 10.04
CA MET A 47 -3.13 -13.45 11.40
C MET A 47 -3.48 -14.50 12.46
N THR A 48 -3.98 -15.64 12.04
CA THR A 48 -4.22 -16.83 12.88
C THR A 48 -3.50 -18.06 12.31
N GLY A 49 -3.51 -19.19 13.04
CA GLY A 49 -2.90 -20.45 12.60
C GLY A 49 -1.38 -20.48 12.76
N VAL A 50 -0.74 -21.40 12.02
CA VAL A 50 0.69 -21.74 12.20
C VAL A 50 1.65 -20.60 11.83
N PHE A 51 1.25 -19.68 10.97
CA PHE A 51 2.04 -18.54 10.53
C PHE A 51 1.67 -17.21 11.20
N ALA A 52 0.82 -17.23 12.23
CA ALA A 52 0.39 -16.02 12.95
C ALA A 52 1.57 -15.22 13.51
N PHE A 53 2.66 -15.88 13.92
CA PHE A 53 3.88 -15.23 14.41
C PHE A 53 4.50 -14.24 13.41
N ALA A 54 4.38 -14.52 12.10
CA ALA A 54 4.83 -13.63 11.03
C ALA A 54 3.69 -12.71 10.56
N GLY A 55 2.49 -13.26 10.37
CA GLY A 55 1.35 -12.53 9.81
C GLY A 55 0.92 -11.32 10.62
N ILE A 56 0.92 -11.42 11.96
CA ILE A 56 0.59 -10.29 12.84
C ILE A 56 1.56 -9.12 12.63
N GLY A 57 2.88 -9.42 12.59
CA GLY A 57 3.90 -8.40 12.36
C GLY A 57 3.81 -7.78 10.96
N ILE A 58 3.57 -8.60 9.93
CA ILE A 58 3.39 -8.14 8.55
C ILE A 58 2.17 -7.20 8.46
N ASN A 59 1.05 -7.60 9.04
CA ASN A 59 -0.17 -6.79 9.05
C ASN A 59 0.07 -5.42 9.71
N ALA A 60 0.70 -5.41 10.87
CA ALA A 60 1.03 -4.18 11.59
C ALA A 60 1.97 -3.29 10.75
N GLY A 61 3.02 -3.85 10.18
CA GLY A 61 3.98 -3.11 9.36
C GLY A 61 3.35 -2.47 8.11
N ILE A 62 2.45 -3.19 7.42
CA ILE A 62 1.71 -2.63 6.27
C ILE A 62 0.79 -1.50 6.74
N ALA A 63 0.05 -1.70 7.84
CA ALA A 63 -0.87 -0.69 8.36
C ALA A 63 -0.13 0.59 8.79
N ASP A 64 1.00 0.46 9.47
CA ASP A 64 1.85 1.59 9.90
C ASP A 64 2.42 2.34 8.71
N TYR A 65 2.90 1.62 7.69
CA TYR A 65 3.41 2.24 6.48
C TYR A 65 2.32 3.00 5.72
N VAL A 66 1.14 2.40 5.57
CA VAL A 66 -0.04 3.06 4.97
C VAL A 66 -0.40 4.33 5.73
N LYS A 67 -0.41 4.28 7.06
CA LYS A 67 -0.64 5.45 7.90
C LYS A 67 0.42 6.53 7.66
N MET A 68 1.68 6.17 7.69
CA MET A 68 2.80 7.10 7.45
C MET A 68 2.68 7.81 6.10
N VAL A 69 2.41 7.07 5.03
CA VAL A 69 2.21 7.65 3.69
C VAL A 69 1.01 8.58 3.66
N ASN A 70 -0.08 8.18 4.32
CA ASN A 70 -1.30 8.99 4.38
C ASN A 70 -1.11 10.28 5.18
N ASP A 71 -0.37 10.24 6.29
CA ASP A 71 -0.05 11.42 7.09
C ASP A 71 0.83 12.40 6.29
N ALA A 72 1.73 11.90 5.45
CA ALA A 72 2.55 12.68 4.53
C ALA A 72 1.78 13.26 3.32
N GLY A 73 0.47 13.02 3.21
CA GLY A 73 -0.36 13.56 2.11
C GLY A 73 -0.75 12.54 1.05
N GLY A 74 -0.34 11.28 1.19
CA GLY A 74 -0.64 10.21 0.23
C GLY A 74 0.29 10.22 -1.00
N ILE A 75 -0.05 9.44 -1.99
CA ILE A 75 0.69 9.36 -3.26
C ILE A 75 0.03 10.27 -4.29
N LYS A 76 0.70 11.35 -4.66
CA LYS A 76 0.16 12.39 -5.57
C LYS A 76 -1.23 12.89 -5.08
N GLY A 77 -1.38 13.07 -3.77
CA GLY A 77 -2.63 13.52 -3.15
C GLY A 77 -3.70 12.43 -2.95
N ARG A 78 -3.48 11.19 -3.41
CA ARG A 78 -4.39 10.06 -3.21
C ARG A 78 -4.01 9.30 -1.94
N LYS A 79 -4.98 8.93 -1.14
CA LYS A 79 -4.75 8.13 0.07
C LYS A 79 -4.60 6.65 -0.27
N LEU A 80 -3.84 5.94 0.54
CA LEU A 80 -3.79 4.49 0.54
C LEU A 80 -4.91 3.95 1.44
N ARG A 81 -5.58 2.90 0.97
CA ARG A 81 -6.57 2.16 1.76
C ARG A 81 -6.18 0.69 1.80
N TYR A 82 -5.89 0.20 2.98
CA TYR A 82 -5.51 -1.19 3.21
C TYR A 82 -6.70 -2.03 3.64
N VAL A 83 -6.87 -3.19 3.01
CA VAL A 83 -8.00 -4.12 3.21
C VAL A 83 -7.44 -5.53 3.44
N PRO A 84 -7.04 -5.87 4.66
CA PRO A 84 -6.56 -7.21 5.01
C PRO A 84 -7.70 -8.16 5.32
N GLU A 85 -7.49 -9.47 5.05
CA GLU A 85 -8.32 -10.58 5.51
C GLU A 85 -7.43 -11.66 6.13
N ASP A 86 -7.88 -12.24 7.25
CA ASP A 86 -7.18 -13.34 7.89
C ASP A 86 -7.41 -14.64 7.12
N THR A 87 -6.34 -15.36 6.82
CA THR A 87 -6.40 -16.59 6.02
C THR A 87 -6.03 -17.85 6.80
N GLY A 88 -5.45 -17.69 8.01
CA GLY A 88 -4.93 -18.81 8.76
C GLY A 88 -3.87 -19.61 8.02
N TYR A 89 -3.25 -19.03 6.97
CA TYR A 89 -2.28 -19.68 6.07
C TYR A 89 -2.88 -20.85 5.26
N LYS A 90 -4.15 -20.72 4.84
CA LYS A 90 -4.84 -21.72 4.03
C LYS A 90 -5.09 -21.19 2.63
N VAL A 91 -4.61 -21.90 1.60
CA VAL A 91 -4.68 -21.45 0.20
C VAL A 91 -6.11 -21.20 -0.27
N ASP A 92 -7.03 -22.09 0.05
CA ASP A 92 -8.46 -21.94 -0.27
C ASP A 92 -9.09 -20.71 0.37
N VAL A 93 -8.74 -20.42 1.63
CA VAL A 93 -9.19 -19.22 2.34
C VAL A 93 -8.56 -17.96 1.72
N SER A 94 -7.28 -18.01 1.35
CA SER A 94 -6.59 -16.91 0.67
C SER A 94 -7.22 -16.59 -0.69
N VAL A 95 -7.60 -17.60 -1.46
CA VAL A 95 -8.33 -17.44 -2.73
C VAL A 95 -9.71 -16.83 -2.50
N ALA A 96 -10.43 -17.27 -1.47
CA ALA A 96 -11.73 -16.70 -1.11
C ALA A 96 -11.62 -15.24 -0.68
N ALA A 97 -10.60 -14.91 0.15
CA ALA A 97 -10.31 -13.54 0.57
C ALA A 97 -9.98 -12.64 -0.63
N PHE A 98 -9.14 -13.11 -1.56
CA PHE A 98 -8.83 -12.40 -2.79
C PHE A 98 -10.10 -12.07 -3.58
N LYS A 99 -10.96 -13.06 -3.84
CA LYS A 99 -12.22 -12.87 -4.59
C LYS A 99 -13.14 -11.89 -3.88
N LYS A 100 -13.28 -11.99 -2.56
CA LYS A 100 -14.08 -11.07 -1.75
C LYS A 100 -13.57 -9.64 -1.89
N ILE A 101 -12.28 -9.42 -1.65
CA ILE A 101 -11.69 -8.08 -1.68
C ILE A 101 -11.78 -7.46 -3.07
N THR A 102 -11.46 -8.21 -4.12
CA THR A 102 -11.44 -7.71 -5.50
C THR A 102 -12.83 -7.51 -6.10
N SER A 103 -13.85 -8.24 -5.64
CA SER A 103 -15.23 -8.00 -6.04
C SER A 103 -15.84 -6.73 -5.46
N GLN A 104 -15.34 -6.29 -4.31
CA GLN A 104 -15.85 -5.12 -3.58
C GLN A 104 -15.00 -3.86 -3.80
N ASN A 105 -13.79 -3.99 -4.32
CA ASN A 105 -12.83 -2.91 -4.42
C ASN A 105 -12.04 -2.98 -5.73
N LYS A 106 -11.73 -1.81 -6.29
CA LYS A 106 -10.74 -1.71 -7.35
C LYS A 106 -9.34 -1.77 -6.74
N VAL A 107 -8.78 -2.97 -6.66
CA VAL A 107 -7.48 -3.21 -6.04
C VAL A 107 -6.35 -2.89 -7.00
N ASN A 108 -5.35 -2.16 -6.53
CA ASN A 108 -4.16 -1.78 -7.30
C ASN A 108 -2.96 -2.67 -6.98
N LEU A 109 -2.81 -3.03 -5.70
CA LEU A 109 -1.76 -3.89 -5.19
C LEU A 109 -2.37 -4.92 -4.25
N TYR A 110 -1.92 -6.16 -4.36
CA TYR A 110 -2.35 -7.24 -3.47
C TYR A 110 -1.14 -7.87 -2.77
N TYR A 111 -1.27 -8.15 -1.48
CA TYR A 111 -0.29 -8.92 -0.72
C TYR A 111 -0.79 -10.36 -0.57
N GLY A 112 0.00 -11.33 -1.05
CA GLY A 112 -0.28 -12.74 -0.91
C GLY A 112 0.52 -13.36 0.24
N ASP A 113 -0.03 -14.39 0.89
CA ASP A 113 0.52 -14.97 2.11
C ASP A 113 1.39 -16.21 1.90
N SER A 114 1.34 -16.83 0.73
CA SER A 114 2.03 -18.11 0.49
C SER A 114 2.36 -18.37 -0.97
N THR A 115 3.32 -19.27 -1.22
CA THR A 115 3.67 -19.77 -2.55
C THR A 115 2.48 -20.45 -3.22
N GLY A 116 1.76 -21.30 -2.49
CA GLY A 116 0.59 -22.01 -3.01
C GLY A 116 -0.50 -21.04 -3.48
N PHE A 117 -0.79 -20.00 -2.70
CA PHE A 117 -1.72 -18.95 -3.11
C PHE A 117 -1.20 -18.19 -4.34
N ALA A 118 0.07 -17.77 -4.34
CA ALA A 118 0.66 -17.02 -5.44
C ALA A 118 0.57 -17.76 -6.78
N LYS A 119 0.84 -19.07 -6.79
CA LYS A 119 0.69 -19.90 -7.99
C LYS A 119 -0.76 -20.06 -8.41
N THR A 120 -1.65 -20.29 -7.44
CA THR A 120 -3.08 -20.54 -7.70
C THR A 120 -3.78 -19.35 -8.29
N ILE A 121 -3.44 -18.13 -7.82
CA ILE A 121 -4.14 -16.90 -8.22
C ILE A 121 -3.62 -16.28 -9.53
N ASN A 122 -2.46 -16.72 -10.02
CA ASN A 122 -1.80 -16.12 -11.18
C ASN A 122 -2.71 -15.94 -12.41
N PRO A 123 -3.54 -16.93 -12.82
CA PRO A 123 -4.42 -16.75 -13.97
C PRO A 123 -5.47 -15.63 -13.78
N GLU A 124 -5.85 -15.34 -12.54
CA GLU A 124 -6.77 -14.24 -12.24
C GLU A 124 -6.06 -12.88 -12.25
N LEU A 125 -4.81 -12.83 -11.78
CA LEU A 125 -3.96 -11.62 -11.87
C LEU A 125 -3.72 -11.23 -13.32
N ASP A 126 -3.39 -12.20 -14.18
CA ASP A 126 -3.14 -11.95 -15.61
C ASP A 126 -4.39 -11.42 -16.31
N ARG A 127 -5.56 -11.95 -15.98
CA ARG A 127 -6.84 -11.45 -16.50
C ARG A 127 -7.19 -10.05 -16.00
N SER A 128 -6.74 -9.66 -14.81
CA SER A 128 -7.01 -8.33 -14.26
C SER A 128 -6.26 -7.22 -15.00
N GLY A 129 -5.07 -7.52 -15.53
CA GLY A 129 -4.23 -6.62 -16.35
C GLY A 129 -3.75 -5.33 -15.68
N GLN A 130 -4.16 -5.06 -14.43
CA GLN A 130 -3.90 -3.81 -13.73
C GLN A 130 -3.48 -3.98 -12.27
N MET A 131 -3.57 -5.18 -11.73
CA MET A 131 -3.24 -5.48 -10.34
C MET A 131 -1.87 -6.13 -10.26
N LEU A 132 -1.02 -5.59 -9.40
CA LEU A 132 0.25 -6.22 -9.06
C LEU A 132 0.11 -6.99 -7.76
N MET A 133 0.82 -8.10 -7.64
CA MET A 133 0.90 -8.87 -6.41
C MET A 133 2.34 -8.98 -5.92
N ALA A 134 2.54 -8.60 -4.66
CA ALA A 134 3.72 -8.98 -3.88
C ALA A 134 3.31 -10.04 -2.87
N GLY A 135 4.20 -10.92 -2.47
CA GLY A 135 3.84 -11.95 -1.51
C GLY A 135 4.94 -12.27 -0.52
N ALA A 136 4.57 -12.99 0.53
CA ALA A 136 5.52 -13.59 1.46
C ALA A 136 6.20 -14.84 0.89
N SER A 137 6.10 -15.07 -0.41
CA SER A 137 6.80 -16.16 -1.09
C SER A 137 8.12 -15.68 -1.67
N PHE A 138 9.14 -16.54 -1.55
CA PHE A 138 10.46 -16.36 -2.15
C PHE A 138 10.80 -17.57 -3.05
N ALA A 139 9.79 -18.30 -3.53
CA ALA A 139 9.98 -19.42 -4.43
C ALA A 139 10.65 -18.97 -5.73
N SER A 140 11.75 -19.63 -6.10
CA SER A 140 12.57 -19.24 -7.25
C SER A 140 11.82 -19.27 -8.58
N GLU A 141 10.82 -20.15 -8.70
CA GLU A 141 9.97 -20.22 -9.88
C GLU A 141 9.06 -19.00 -10.09
N LEU A 142 8.74 -18.25 -9.03
CA LEU A 142 8.00 -16.99 -9.11
C LEU A 142 8.88 -15.82 -9.60
N ASN A 143 10.20 -15.99 -9.58
CA ASN A 143 11.16 -15.04 -10.13
C ASN A 143 11.29 -15.21 -11.65
N ASN A 144 10.18 -15.30 -12.35
CA ASN A 144 10.11 -15.44 -13.80
C ASN A 144 9.06 -14.48 -14.37
N PRO A 145 9.45 -13.29 -14.78
CA PRO A 145 8.51 -12.28 -15.27
C PRO A 145 7.78 -12.66 -16.57
N ALA A 146 8.33 -13.60 -17.35
CA ALA A 146 7.64 -14.11 -18.54
C ALA A 146 6.45 -15.00 -18.19
N LYS A 147 6.52 -15.70 -17.05
CA LYS A 147 5.44 -16.59 -16.57
C LYS A 147 4.53 -15.91 -15.56
N TYR A 148 5.05 -14.96 -14.79
CA TYR A 148 4.35 -14.26 -13.71
C TYR A 148 4.51 -12.74 -13.85
N PRO A 149 3.98 -12.12 -14.94
CA PRO A 149 4.22 -10.72 -15.27
C PRO A 149 3.63 -9.73 -14.23
N ASN A 150 2.62 -10.17 -13.48
CA ASN A 150 1.92 -9.36 -12.49
C ASN A 150 2.32 -9.70 -11.04
N GLN A 151 3.36 -10.49 -10.84
CA GLN A 151 3.89 -10.83 -9.53
C GLN A 151 5.35 -10.40 -9.41
N PHE A 152 5.78 -10.06 -8.20
CA PHE A 152 7.19 -9.77 -7.92
C PHE A 152 7.57 -10.22 -6.52
N LEU A 153 8.84 -10.59 -6.35
CA LEU A 153 9.41 -10.93 -5.06
C LEU A 153 9.87 -9.66 -4.35
N VAL A 154 9.76 -9.63 -3.03
CA VAL A 154 10.18 -8.49 -2.20
C VAL A 154 11.61 -8.62 -1.68
N GLY A 155 12.32 -9.66 -2.08
CA GLY A 155 13.70 -9.98 -1.72
C GLY A 155 14.28 -11.05 -2.63
N PRO A 156 15.51 -11.53 -2.33
CA PRO A 156 16.12 -12.62 -3.07
C PRO A 156 15.30 -13.89 -2.97
N ASP A 157 15.30 -14.71 -4.02
CA ASP A 157 14.61 -15.98 -3.98
C ASP A 157 15.36 -17.04 -3.14
N TYR A 158 14.71 -18.18 -2.87
CA TYR A 158 15.33 -19.24 -2.05
C TYR A 158 16.63 -19.77 -2.62
N THR A 159 16.78 -19.89 -3.92
CA THR A 159 18.02 -20.36 -4.56
C THR A 159 19.18 -19.37 -4.28
N GLU A 160 18.90 -18.08 -4.39
CA GLU A 160 19.88 -17.04 -4.09
C GLU A 160 20.24 -17.02 -2.60
N MET A 161 19.24 -17.10 -1.70
CA MET A 161 19.46 -17.14 -0.25
C MET A 161 20.33 -18.34 0.15
N PHE A 162 20.02 -19.54 -0.34
CA PHE A 162 20.82 -20.72 -0.06
C PHE A 162 22.21 -20.63 -0.68
N GLY A 163 22.34 -20.07 -1.88
CA GLY A 163 23.64 -19.84 -2.51
C GLY A 163 24.55 -18.94 -1.66
N ILE A 164 24.00 -17.83 -1.15
CA ILE A 164 24.72 -16.92 -0.25
C ILE A 164 25.17 -17.66 1.03
N LEU A 165 24.24 -18.39 1.67
CA LEU A 165 24.53 -19.13 2.90
C LEU A 165 25.59 -20.20 2.69
N LEU A 166 25.49 -21.01 1.64
CA LEU A 166 26.46 -22.06 1.31
C LEU A 166 27.84 -21.49 1.01
N ASN A 167 27.91 -20.37 0.28
CA ASN A 167 29.18 -19.69 0.01
C ASN A 167 29.83 -19.17 1.31
N HIS A 168 29.02 -18.65 2.24
CA HIS A 168 29.52 -18.24 3.54
C HIS A 168 30.07 -19.44 4.34
N ILE A 169 29.31 -20.53 4.44
CA ILE A 169 29.74 -21.76 5.14
C ILE A 169 31.02 -22.30 4.54
N ALA A 170 31.13 -22.33 3.20
CA ALA A 170 32.33 -22.85 2.53
C ALA A 170 33.59 -22.04 2.85
N LYS A 171 33.46 -20.73 3.04
CA LYS A 171 34.58 -19.84 3.46
C LYS A 171 34.94 -20.04 4.92
N GLU A 172 33.95 -20.05 5.82
CA GLU A 172 34.18 -20.11 7.27
C GLU A 172 34.57 -21.52 7.75
N LYS A 173 34.06 -22.57 7.07
CA LYS A 173 34.27 -23.97 7.44
C LYS A 173 34.47 -24.84 6.21
N PRO A 174 35.66 -24.82 5.55
CA PRO A 174 35.94 -25.63 4.40
C PRO A 174 35.73 -27.13 4.69
N GLY A 175 34.99 -27.80 3.81
CA GLY A 175 34.68 -29.25 3.96
C GLY A 175 33.55 -29.57 4.93
N ALA A 176 32.80 -28.56 5.42
CA ALA A 176 31.64 -28.83 6.25
C ALA A 176 30.56 -29.66 5.49
N LYS A 177 29.97 -30.63 6.21
CA LYS A 177 28.80 -31.33 5.73
C LYS A 177 27.55 -30.53 6.04
N VAL A 178 26.70 -30.29 5.05
CA VAL A 178 25.45 -29.51 5.18
C VAL A 178 24.29 -30.45 5.01
N ALA A 179 23.27 -30.35 5.87
CA ALA A 179 22.00 -31.01 5.74
C ALA A 179 20.89 -29.96 5.53
N PHE A 180 19.94 -30.25 4.65
CA PHE A 180 18.76 -29.44 4.43
C PHE A 180 17.56 -30.07 5.13
N VAL A 181 16.84 -29.28 5.91
CA VAL A 181 15.54 -29.65 6.47
C VAL A 181 14.51 -28.76 5.79
N TYR A 182 13.53 -29.35 5.17
CA TYR A 182 12.50 -28.62 4.42
C TYR A 182 11.12 -29.24 4.62
N SER A 183 10.08 -28.47 4.32
CA SER A 183 8.70 -28.96 4.27
C SER A 183 8.40 -29.44 2.84
N ASP A 184 7.80 -30.62 2.72
CA ASP A 184 7.33 -31.17 1.44
C ASP A 184 5.87 -30.70 1.16
N SER A 185 5.58 -29.45 1.42
CA SER A 185 4.22 -28.91 1.40
C SER A 185 3.88 -28.03 0.17
N GLU A 186 4.87 -27.67 -0.67
CA GLU A 186 4.65 -26.77 -1.82
C GLU A 186 5.57 -27.06 -3.02
#